data_4fe53633bc229fb3c8eec6d03c87e990
#
_entry.id   4fe53633bc229fb3c8eec6d03c87e990
#
_cell.length_a   1.000
_cell.length_b   1.000
_cell.length_c   1.000
_cell.angle_alpha   90.00
_cell.angle_beta   90.00
_cell.angle_gamma   90.00
#
_symmetry.space_group_name_H-M   'P 1'
#
loop_
_entity.id
_entity.type
_entity.pdbx_description
1 polymer ?
#
loop_
_entity_poly.entity_id
_entity_poly.type
_entity_poly.pdbx_seq_one_letter_code
_entity_poly.pdbx_strand_id
1 'polypeptide(L)'
;MGINSWIAHRTMRNHKCGIFLLNGEQWRSDRLVLNKEVISPVGTRKFLPFLNTVAEDFVDFLHRQVRKNTRRSLTVDLYRDLFRFTLEASSYALYGERLGLLEETPKPDSQKFIDAVETMLQTTLPLLFLPPGVMRWMNNKLWQDHMDAWDIIFSHADKCIQNIYQEFCLGKPRKYSGIMAELLLQEEMPLDSIKANITEFTAGGVDTTAIPLLFTLFELARNPHVQTAIREEIKGAESQGSRELSKVLNGLPLLKGAIKETLRLYPVGITVQRYPTRDVVLQNYYVPAGTLCQVGLYSLGRSPEVFSDPERYDPQRWLSKDDNSFKALAFGFGSRQCIGRRLAESEMMLFLMHILRNFKIDTVSKADLKTVYGFILMPEKPPLLTFRPID
;
A
#
# COMPACT_ATOMS: atom_id res chain seq x y z
N MET A 1 -10.87 15.66 6.88
CA MET A 1 -10.63 15.46 8.32
C MET A 1 -9.17 15.16 8.50
N GLY A 2 -8.43 15.97 9.28
CA GLY A 2 -7.07 15.62 9.64
C GLY A 2 -7.09 14.53 10.71
N ILE A 3 -6.11 13.61 10.70
CA ILE A 3 -5.95 12.67 11.80
C ILE A 3 -5.32 13.44 12.97
N ASN A 4 -6.18 13.96 13.85
CA ASN A 4 -5.78 14.88 14.90
C ASN A 4 -4.76 14.28 15.89
N SER A 5 -4.81 12.96 16.12
CA SER A 5 -3.82 12.29 16.97
C SER A 5 -2.42 12.30 16.35
N TRP A 6 -2.31 12.12 15.04
CA TRP A 6 -1.03 12.21 14.33
C TRP A 6 -0.47 13.63 14.36
N ILE A 7 -1.32 14.63 14.11
CA ILE A 7 -0.92 16.05 14.21
C ILE A 7 -0.46 16.39 15.63
N ALA A 8 -1.20 15.91 16.64
CA ALA A 8 -0.85 16.14 18.05
C ALA A 8 0.52 15.55 18.41
N HIS A 9 0.85 14.33 17.95
CA HIS A 9 2.19 13.76 18.12
C HIS A 9 3.27 14.68 17.52
N ARG A 10 3.10 15.11 16.23
CA ARG A 10 4.08 16.00 15.59
C ARG A 10 4.26 17.28 16.37
N THR A 11 3.19 17.92 16.80
CA THR A 11 3.22 19.15 17.59
C THR A 11 3.93 18.93 18.94
N MET A 12 3.64 17.82 19.64
CA MET A 12 4.24 17.53 20.96
C MET A 12 5.73 17.18 20.87
N ARG A 13 6.19 16.59 19.76
CA ARG A 13 7.58 16.19 19.54
C ARG A 13 8.37 17.16 18.66
N ASN A 14 7.77 18.29 18.32
CA ASN A 14 8.36 19.28 17.39
C ASN A 14 8.79 18.67 16.05
N HIS A 15 7.99 17.72 15.55
CA HIS A 15 8.14 17.16 14.22
C HIS A 15 7.27 17.90 13.20
N LYS A 16 7.67 17.91 11.94
CA LYS A 16 6.83 18.39 10.83
C LYS A 16 5.76 17.35 10.47
N CYS A 17 4.68 17.83 9.86
CA CYS A 17 3.72 16.99 9.16
C CYS A 17 4.21 16.69 7.75
N GLY A 18 3.94 15.51 7.24
CA GLY A 18 4.17 15.12 5.85
C GLY A 18 2.94 15.38 4.98
N ILE A 19 3.04 14.94 3.72
CA ILE A 19 2.07 15.21 2.66
C ILE A 19 0.66 14.67 2.94
N PHE A 20 0.52 13.66 3.78
CA PHE A 20 -0.77 13.10 4.17
C PHE A 20 -1.55 14.06 5.08
N LEU A 21 -0.86 14.76 5.97
CA LEU A 21 -1.44 15.70 6.93
C LEU A 21 -1.46 17.15 6.43
N LEU A 22 -0.57 17.52 5.51
CA LEU A 22 -0.41 18.86 4.99
C LEU A 22 -1.54 19.29 4.05
N ASN A 23 -1.76 20.61 3.99
CA ASN A 23 -2.66 21.27 3.05
C ASN A 23 -2.03 22.57 2.50
N GLY A 24 -2.66 23.17 1.49
CA GLY A 24 -2.24 24.46 0.93
C GLY A 24 -0.88 24.43 0.22
N GLU A 25 -0.13 25.53 0.30
CA GLU A 25 1.13 25.70 -0.43
C GLU A 25 2.24 24.77 0.05
N GLN A 26 2.33 24.51 1.36
CA GLN A 26 3.30 23.56 1.89
C GLN A 26 3.10 22.16 1.31
N TRP A 27 1.85 21.70 1.27
CA TRP A 27 1.49 20.43 0.61
C TRP A 27 1.91 20.43 -0.86
N ARG A 28 1.65 21.53 -1.58
CA ARG A 28 1.96 21.64 -3.01
C ARG A 28 3.47 21.57 -3.26
N SER A 29 4.25 22.28 -2.46
CA SER A 29 5.70 22.27 -2.54
C SER A 29 6.27 20.87 -2.33
N ASP A 30 5.93 20.22 -1.21
CA ASP A 30 6.39 18.87 -0.90
C ASP A 30 5.92 17.87 -2.00
N ARG A 31 4.67 17.98 -2.46
CA ARG A 31 4.12 17.12 -3.51
C ARG A 31 4.91 17.19 -4.81
N LEU A 32 5.35 18.35 -5.23
CA LEU A 32 6.11 18.52 -6.48
C LEU A 32 7.48 17.82 -6.42
N VAL A 33 8.16 17.92 -5.29
CA VAL A 33 9.45 17.23 -5.08
C VAL A 33 9.24 15.72 -5.04
N LEU A 34 8.31 15.24 -4.20
CA LEU A 34 8.05 13.82 -4.01
C LEU A 34 7.58 13.11 -5.30
N ASN A 35 6.82 13.80 -6.17
CA ASN A 35 6.36 13.23 -7.43
C ASN A 35 7.52 12.78 -8.33
N LYS A 36 8.68 13.44 -8.26
CA LYS A 36 9.85 13.10 -9.09
C LYS A 36 10.34 11.68 -8.78
N GLU A 37 10.38 11.30 -7.49
CA GLU A 37 10.91 10.01 -7.06
C GLU A 37 9.83 8.90 -6.94
N VAL A 38 8.59 9.26 -6.58
CA VAL A 38 7.58 8.25 -6.22
C VAL A 38 6.61 7.96 -7.38
N ILE A 39 6.26 8.96 -8.20
CA ILE A 39 5.26 8.83 -9.26
C ILE A 39 5.89 8.78 -10.65
N SER A 40 6.99 9.49 -10.88
CA SER A 40 7.60 9.57 -12.21
C SER A 40 8.05 8.19 -12.72
N PRO A 41 8.01 7.95 -14.05
CA PRO A 41 8.53 6.71 -14.61
C PRO A 41 10.01 6.46 -14.30
N VAL A 42 10.79 7.53 -14.14
CA VAL A 42 12.21 7.44 -13.80
C VAL A 42 12.38 6.98 -12.35
N GLY A 43 11.70 7.65 -11.40
CA GLY A 43 11.72 7.26 -9.99
C GLY A 43 11.22 5.84 -9.78
N THR A 44 10.09 5.49 -10.41
CA THR A 44 9.50 4.14 -10.31
C THR A 44 10.50 3.05 -10.72
N ARG A 45 11.23 3.22 -11.82
CA ARG A 45 12.21 2.22 -12.27
C ARG A 45 13.33 1.97 -11.28
N LYS A 46 13.68 2.96 -10.43
CA LYS A 46 14.75 2.82 -9.44
C LYS A 46 14.40 1.81 -8.34
N PHE A 47 13.15 1.78 -7.86
CA PHE A 47 12.75 0.91 -6.76
C PHE A 47 12.13 -0.44 -7.19
N LEU A 48 11.79 -0.63 -8.48
CA LEU A 48 11.24 -1.90 -8.97
C LEU A 48 12.11 -3.12 -8.62
N PRO A 49 13.44 -3.11 -8.78
CA PRO A 49 14.27 -4.25 -8.41
C PRO A 49 14.18 -4.62 -6.93
N PHE A 50 14.00 -3.63 -6.06
CA PHE A 50 13.86 -3.85 -4.60
C PHE A 50 12.56 -4.58 -4.29
N LEU A 51 11.46 -4.12 -4.87
CA LEU A 51 10.15 -4.79 -4.72
C LEU A 51 10.18 -6.21 -5.29
N ASN A 52 10.83 -6.40 -6.44
CA ASN A 52 10.97 -7.72 -7.06
C ASN A 52 11.69 -8.71 -6.16
N THR A 53 12.81 -8.29 -5.58
CA THR A 53 13.58 -9.14 -4.66
C THR A 53 12.73 -9.59 -3.46
N VAL A 54 11.94 -8.68 -2.88
CA VAL A 54 11.08 -9.03 -1.74
C VAL A 54 9.94 -9.97 -2.16
N ALA A 55 9.41 -9.80 -3.37
CA ALA A 55 8.38 -10.70 -3.90
C ALA A 55 8.94 -12.12 -4.15
N GLU A 56 10.16 -12.24 -4.65
CA GLU A 56 10.87 -13.52 -4.79
C GLU A 56 11.11 -14.18 -3.43
N ASP A 57 11.59 -13.43 -2.44
CA ASP A 57 11.80 -13.92 -1.07
C ASP A 57 10.49 -14.41 -0.41
N PHE A 58 9.36 -13.77 -0.72
CA PHE A 58 8.07 -14.22 -0.22
C PHE A 58 7.64 -15.56 -0.84
N VAL A 59 7.91 -15.78 -2.11
CA VAL A 59 7.71 -17.10 -2.76
C VAL A 59 8.57 -18.16 -2.08
N ASP A 60 9.83 -17.86 -1.82
CA ASP A 60 10.72 -18.77 -1.11
C ASP A 60 10.25 -19.04 0.33
N PHE A 61 9.73 -18.04 1.01
CA PHE A 61 9.07 -18.19 2.31
C PHE A 61 7.90 -19.18 2.20
N LEU A 62 6.98 -19.03 1.25
CA LEU A 62 5.87 -19.95 1.06
C LEU A 62 6.34 -21.37 0.71
N HIS A 63 7.34 -21.52 -0.15
CA HIS A 63 7.92 -22.83 -0.47
C HIS A 63 8.49 -23.51 0.77
N ARG A 64 9.18 -22.77 1.66
CA ARG A 64 9.66 -23.32 2.94
C ARG A 64 8.51 -23.82 3.80
N GLN A 65 7.39 -23.06 3.90
CA GLN A 65 6.21 -23.47 4.66
C GLN A 65 5.52 -24.69 4.06
N VAL A 66 5.39 -24.76 2.73
CA VAL A 66 4.83 -25.92 2.03
C VAL A 66 5.66 -27.18 2.26
N ARG A 67 7.00 -27.08 2.23
CA ARG A 67 7.90 -28.22 2.48
C ARG A 67 7.78 -28.81 3.89
N LYS A 68 7.43 -27.98 4.88
CA LYS A 68 7.17 -28.43 6.26
C LYS A 68 5.87 -29.26 6.36
N ASN A 69 5.01 -29.24 5.32
CA ASN A 69 3.74 -29.95 5.29
C ASN A 69 3.82 -31.21 4.42
N THR A 70 3.48 -32.37 4.98
CA THR A 70 3.49 -33.67 4.29
C THR A 70 2.59 -33.74 3.05
N ARG A 71 1.53 -32.91 3.01
CA ARG A 71 0.58 -32.86 1.87
C ARG A 71 1.10 -32.05 0.68
N ARG A 72 2.32 -31.51 0.74
CA ARG A 72 2.88 -30.60 -0.28
C ARG A 72 1.94 -29.45 -0.66
N SER A 73 1.17 -28.97 0.30
CA SER A 73 0.28 -27.82 0.16
C SER A 73 0.22 -27.07 1.49
N LEU A 74 -0.09 -25.77 1.43
CA LEU A 74 -0.21 -24.91 2.60
C LEU A 74 -1.60 -24.28 2.60
N THR A 75 -2.39 -24.51 3.65
CA THR A 75 -3.65 -23.79 3.88
C THR A 75 -3.46 -22.83 5.05
N VAL A 76 -3.61 -21.53 4.81
CA VAL A 76 -3.20 -20.50 5.77
C VAL A 76 -4.05 -19.23 5.63
N ASP A 77 -4.17 -18.51 6.74
CA ASP A 77 -4.51 -17.10 6.78
C ASP A 77 -3.23 -16.29 6.52
N LEU A 78 -3.19 -15.59 5.38
CA LEU A 78 -2.01 -14.82 4.96
C LEU A 78 -1.99 -13.38 5.46
N TYR A 79 -2.97 -12.91 6.22
CA TYR A 79 -3.07 -11.49 6.57
C TYR A 79 -1.78 -10.94 7.21
N ARG A 80 -1.28 -11.65 8.23
CA ARG A 80 -0.04 -11.24 8.91
C ARG A 80 1.21 -11.34 8.03
N ASP A 81 1.27 -12.37 7.19
CA ASP A 81 2.41 -12.56 6.30
C ASP A 81 2.43 -11.52 5.19
N LEU A 82 1.25 -11.12 4.66
CA LEU A 82 1.12 -10.00 3.72
C LEU A 82 1.48 -8.66 4.36
N PHE A 83 1.12 -8.44 5.62
CA PHE A 83 1.55 -7.25 6.36
C PHE A 83 3.07 -7.18 6.47
N ARG A 84 3.73 -8.30 6.81
CA ARG A 84 5.20 -8.39 6.84
C ARG A 84 5.82 -8.16 5.46
N PHE A 85 5.23 -8.75 4.41
CA PHE A 85 5.68 -8.56 3.04
C PHE A 85 5.63 -7.08 2.64
N THR A 86 4.48 -6.41 2.81
CA THR A 86 4.32 -5.02 2.41
C THR A 86 5.19 -4.08 3.22
N LEU A 87 5.39 -4.34 4.51
CA LEU A 87 6.31 -3.57 5.33
C LEU A 87 7.78 -3.77 4.91
N GLU A 88 8.20 -5.01 4.60
CA GLU A 88 9.54 -5.31 4.08
C GLU A 88 9.79 -4.62 2.74
N ALA A 89 8.82 -4.74 1.79
CA ALA A 89 8.93 -4.17 0.46
C ALA A 89 8.96 -2.64 0.49
N SER A 90 8.03 -2.02 1.22
CA SER A 90 7.98 -0.56 1.36
C SER A 90 9.21 -0.02 2.10
N SER A 91 9.68 -0.67 3.16
CA SER A 91 10.89 -0.27 3.87
C SER A 91 12.13 -0.36 2.97
N TYR A 92 12.26 -1.42 2.19
CA TYR A 92 13.37 -1.55 1.24
C TYR A 92 13.34 -0.48 0.16
N ALA A 93 12.15 -0.16 -0.39
CA ALA A 93 12.01 0.92 -1.37
C ALA A 93 12.23 2.33 -0.77
N LEU A 94 11.75 2.58 0.46
CA LEU A 94 11.82 3.89 1.11
C LEU A 94 13.20 4.17 1.72
N TYR A 95 13.73 3.22 2.49
CA TYR A 95 14.95 3.40 3.27
C TYR A 95 16.19 2.73 2.66
N GLY A 96 16.01 1.87 1.66
CA GLY A 96 17.10 1.06 1.10
C GLY A 96 17.60 -0.06 2.03
N GLU A 97 16.87 -0.35 3.11
CA GLU A 97 17.25 -1.34 4.12
C GLU A 97 16.27 -2.50 4.17
N ARG A 98 16.82 -3.70 4.35
CA ARG A 98 16.06 -4.94 4.58
C ARG A 98 15.84 -5.12 6.06
N LEU A 99 14.58 -5.33 6.45
CA LEU A 99 14.20 -5.58 7.85
C LEU A 99 14.33 -7.06 8.23
N GLY A 100 14.34 -7.97 7.24
CA GLY A 100 14.42 -9.42 7.46
C GLY A 100 13.14 -10.04 7.99
N LEU A 101 11.97 -9.48 7.64
CA LEU A 101 10.67 -9.89 8.18
C LEU A 101 10.18 -11.22 7.64
N LEU A 102 10.74 -11.68 6.52
CA LEU A 102 10.43 -12.96 5.89
C LEU A 102 11.41 -14.07 6.29
N GLU A 103 12.35 -13.75 7.19
CA GLU A 103 13.23 -14.73 7.82
C GLU A 103 12.48 -15.51 8.91
N GLU A 104 13.01 -16.70 9.32
CA GLU A 104 12.39 -17.51 10.37
C GLU A 104 12.39 -16.82 11.74
N THR A 105 13.42 -16.04 12.01
CA THR A 105 13.59 -15.26 13.24
C THR A 105 13.97 -13.82 12.90
N PRO A 106 13.01 -12.89 12.83
CA PRO A 106 13.31 -11.48 12.63
C PRO A 106 14.21 -10.91 13.71
N LYS A 107 15.04 -9.94 13.37
CA LYS A 107 15.88 -9.24 14.35
C LYS A 107 15.01 -8.52 15.39
N PRO A 108 15.42 -8.43 16.67
CA PRO A 108 14.62 -7.78 17.72
C PRO A 108 14.22 -6.32 17.39
N ASP A 109 15.13 -5.54 16.79
CA ASP A 109 14.85 -4.16 16.37
C ASP A 109 13.79 -4.09 15.26
N SER A 110 13.83 -5.04 14.31
CA SER A 110 12.82 -5.15 13.25
C SER A 110 11.45 -5.53 13.84
N GLN A 111 11.42 -6.47 14.79
CA GLN A 111 10.17 -6.84 15.46
C GLN A 111 9.57 -5.65 16.22
N LYS A 112 10.38 -4.89 16.96
CA LYS A 112 9.94 -3.69 17.66
C LYS A 112 9.34 -2.64 16.71
N PHE A 113 9.92 -2.49 15.52
CA PHE A 113 9.41 -1.58 14.50
C PHE A 113 8.06 -2.04 13.93
N ILE A 114 7.90 -3.35 13.63
CA ILE A 114 6.62 -3.92 13.18
C ILE A 114 5.53 -3.67 14.22
N ASP A 115 5.81 -4.04 15.48
CA ASP A 115 4.85 -3.90 16.57
C ASP A 115 4.42 -2.44 16.73
N ALA A 116 5.35 -1.50 16.53
CA ALA A 116 5.05 -0.07 16.55
C ALA A 116 4.13 0.35 15.38
N VAL A 117 4.39 -0.12 14.15
CA VAL A 117 3.53 0.19 12.99
C VAL A 117 2.12 -0.40 13.20
N GLU A 118 2.01 -1.65 13.62
CA GLU A 118 0.72 -2.28 13.95
C GLU A 118 -0.02 -1.50 15.05
N THR A 119 0.66 -1.17 16.14
CA THR A 119 0.07 -0.41 17.26
C THR A 119 -0.43 0.96 16.80
N MET A 120 0.36 1.67 16.01
CA MET A 120 -0.02 2.97 15.46
C MET A 120 -1.30 2.87 14.62
N LEU A 121 -1.40 1.88 13.73
CA LEU A 121 -2.59 1.67 12.89
C LEU A 121 -3.82 1.30 13.73
N GLN A 122 -3.70 0.35 14.66
CA GLN A 122 -4.79 -0.09 15.53
C GLN A 122 -5.31 1.02 16.45
N THR A 123 -4.43 1.87 16.96
CA THR A 123 -4.79 2.98 17.85
C THR A 123 -5.34 4.20 17.08
N THR A 124 -5.06 4.32 15.78
CA THR A 124 -5.51 5.47 14.97
C THR A 124 -7.04 5.56 14.90
N LEU A 125 -7.73 4.45 14.62
CA LEU A 125 -9.19 4.48 14.46
C LEU A 125 -9.95 4.96 15.71
N PRO A 126 -9.74 4.40 16.91
CA PRO A 126 -10.40 4.91 18.11
C PRO A 126 -10.10 6.40 18.36
N LEU A 127 -8.86 6.83 18.10
CA LEU A 127 -8.43 8.21 18.31
C LEU A 127 -8.97 9.22 17.28
N LEU A 128 -9.55 8.76 16.15
CA LEU A 128 -10.23 9.66 15.22
C LEU A 128 -11.46 10.34 15.83
N PHE A 129 -12.13 9.66 16.74
CA PHE A 129 -13.38 10.10 17.35
C PHE A 129 -13.19 10.76 18.70
N LEU A 130 -11.97 10.81 19.22
CA LEU A 130 -11.64 11.32 20.54
C LEU A 130 -10.79 12.60 20.44
N PRO A 131 -11.17 13.68 21.12
CA PRO A 131 -10.38 14.91 21.12
C PRO A 131 -8.99 14.66 21.75
N PRO A 132 -7.88 15.00 21.07
CA PRO A 132 -6.52 14.77 21.59
C PRO A 132 -6.25 15.42 22.95
N GLY A 133 -6.83 16.60 23.22
CA GLY A 133 -6.71 17.28 24.49
C GLY A 133 -7.28 16.48 25.67
N VAL A 134 -8.44 15.84 25.47
CA VAL A 134 -9.07 14.99 26.50
C VAL A 134 -8.23 13.73 26.72
N MET A 135 -7.78 13.07 25.65
CA MET A 135 -6.98 11.86 25.75
C MET A 135 -5.63 12.11 26.46
N ARG A 136 -5.01 13.26 26.16
CA ARG A 136 -3.79 13.70 26.83
C ARG A 136 -4.04 13.97 28.33
N TRP A 137 -5.12 14.66 28.67
CA TRP A 137 -5.48 14.95 30.07
C TRP A 137 -5.75 13.67 30.86
N MET A 138 -6.46 12.71 30.28
CA MET A 138 -6.74 11.41 30.89
C MET A 138 -5.51 10.52 31.00
N ASN A 139 -4.44 10.82 30.29
CA ASN A 139 -3.23 10.00 30.18
C ASN A 139 -3.53 8.50 29.93
N ASN A 140 -4.50 8.24 29.06
CA ASN A 140 -5.04 6.92 28.78
C ASN A 140 -3.99 6.06 28.07
N LYS A 141 -3.98 4.76 28.38
CA LYS A 141 -3.05 3.79 27.76
C LYS A 141 -3.10 3.81 26.23
N LEU A 142 -4.30 3.89 25.62
CA LEU A 142 -4.46 3.98 24.18
C LEU A 142 -3.68 5.18 23.57
N TRP A 143 -3.71 6.33 24.28
CA TRP A 143 -2.97 7.51 23.87
C TRP A 143 -1.46 7.33 24.01
N GLN A 144 -1.02 6.76 25.13
CA GLN A 144 0.41 6.48 25.37
C GLN A 144 0.95 5.52 24.32
N ASP A 145 0.28 4.38 24.09
CA ASP A 145 0.66 3.38 23.11
C ASP A 145 0.78 4.00 21.69
N HIS A 146 -0.14 4.91 21.34
CA HIS A 146 -0.10 5.63 20.06
C HIS A 146 1.11 6.55 19.93
N MET A 147 1.41 7.30 21.00
CA MET A 147 2.55 8.23 21.02
C MET A 147 3.88 7.48 20.98
N ASP A 148 4.02 6.42 21.78
CA ASP A 148 5.23 5.58 21.82
C ASP A 148 5.47 4.87 20.50
N ALA A 149 4.42 4.40 19.83
CA ALA A 149 4.50 3.80 18.51
C ALA A 149 5.07 4.77 17.47
N TRP A 150 4.57 6.01 17.44
CA TRP A 150 5.12 7.04 16.56
C TRP A 150 6.56 7.42 16.91
N ASP A 151 6.92 7.49 18.19
CA ASP A 151 8.29 7.76 18.62
C ASP A 151 9.26 6.68 18.09
N ILE A 152 8.86 5.41 18.11
CA ILE A 152 9.64 4.31 17.53
C ILE A 152 9.77 4.46 16.00
N ILE A 153 8.68 4.80 15.29
CA ILE A 153 8.69 4.98 13.83
C ILE A 153 9.62 6.13 13.44
N PHE A 154 9.56 7.27 14.13
CA PHE A 154 10.48 8.38 13.87
C PHE A 154 11.93 8.05 14.21
N SER A 155 12.17 7.32 15.31
CA SER A 155 13.52 6.86 15.68
C SER A 155 14.12 5.91 14.63
N HIS A 156 13.28 5.07 14.00
CA HIS A 156 13.73 4.22 12.90
C HIS A 156 14.18 5.06 11.70
N ALA A 157 13.39 6.07 11.32
CA ALA A 157 13.77 7.00 10.24
C ALA A 157 15.10 7.72 10.54
N ASP A 158 15.30 8.17 11.79
CA ASP A 158 16.57 8.81 12.20
C ASP A 158 17.76 7.87 12.07
N LYS A 159 17.63 6.60 12.46
CA LYS A 159 18.69 5.57 12.27
C LYS A 159 19.01 5.37 10.79
N CYS A 160 17.99 5.27 9.93
CA CYS A 160 18.20 5.11 8.49
C CYS A 160 18.90 6.32 7.87
N ILE A 161 18.54 7.54 8.28
CA ILE A 161 19.22 8.77 7.85
C ILE A 161 20.70 8.73 8.24
N GLN A 162 21.02 8.37 9.49
CA GLN A 162 22.39 8.26 9.97
C GLN A 162 23.19 7.23 9.16
N ASN A 163 22.60 6.08 8.85
CA ASN A 163 23.23 5.04 8.03
C ASN A 163 23.54 5.54 6.61
N ILE A 164 22.59 6.27 5.99
CA ILE A 164 22.79 6.88 4.67
C ILE A 164 23.96 7.88 4.69
N TYR A 165 24.00 8.77 5.68
CA TYR A 165 25.12 9.72 5.82
C TYR A 165 26.46 9.02 6.02
N GLN A 166 26.51 7.96 6.84
CA GLN A 166 27.73 7.17 7.04
C GLN A 166 28.20 6.52 5.73
N GLU A 167 27.31 5.95 4.94
CA GLU A 167 27.63 5.37 3.63
C GLU A 167 28.26 6.42 2.69
N PHE A 168 27.70 7.63 2.67
CA PHE A 168 28.27 8.73 1.88
C PHE A 168 29.66 9.17 2.36
N CYS A 169 29.85 9.31 3.69
CA CYS A 169 31.14 9.68 4.26
C CYS A 169 32.22 8.63 3.99
N LEU A 170 31.87 7.35 3.93
CA LEU A 170 32.79 6.24 3.64
C LEU A 170 33.12 6.10 2.15
N GLY A 171 32.58 6.96 1.28
CA GLY A 171 32.81 6.94 -0.17
C GLY A 171 32.32 5.67 -0.87
N LYS A 172 31.36 4.97 -0.30
CA LYS A 172 30.73 3.75 -0.86
C LYS A 172 29.25 3.97 -1.16
N PRO A 173 28.87 4.99 -1.97
CA PRO A 173 27.46 5.15 -2.31
C PRO A 173 26.99 3.92 -3.10
N ARG A 174 25.92 3.30 -2.68
CA ARG A 174 25.22 2.31 -3.48
C ARG A 174 24.66 3.00 -4.73
N LYS A 175 24.49 2.25 -5.82
CA LYS A 175 23.90 2.79 -7.06
C LYS A 175 22.50 3.37 -6.83
N TYR A 176 21.75 2.84 -5.86
CA TYR A 176 20.48 3.32 -5.35
C TYR A 176 20.32 2.88 -3.89
N SER A 177 19.97 3.80 -3.00
CA SER A 177 19.87 3.58 -1.56
C SER A 177 18.48 3.91 -1.00
N GLY A 178 17.43 3.81 -1.83
CA GLY A 178 16.04 4.09 -1.45
C GLY A 178 15.60 5.53 -1.73
N ILE A 179 14.28 5.74 -1.66
CA ILE A 179 13.65 7.04 -1.95
C ILE A 179 14.15 8.13 -0.99
N MET A 180 14.36 7.79 0.28
CA MET A 180 14.89 8.73 1.28
C MET A 180 16.25 9.25 0.87
N ALA A 181 17.16 8.37 0.43
CA ALA A 181 18.51 8.79 -0.01
C ALA A 181 18.45 9.70 -1.24
N GLU A 182 17.59 9.37 -2.21
CA GLU A 182 17.41 10.22 -3.39
C GLU A 182 16.91 11.62 -3.03
N LEU A 183 15.97 11.73 -2.09
CA LEU A 183 15.47 13.02 -1.61
C LEU A 183 16.53 13.83 -0.86
N LEU A 184 17.39 13.15 -0.07
CA LEU A 184 18.51 13.78 0.63
C LEU A 184 19.54 14.34 -0.36
N LEU A 185 19.83 13.60 -1.46
CA LEU A 185 20.79 14.00 -2.48
C LEU A 185 20.31 15.17 -3.35
N GLN A 186 19.01 15.35 -3.51
CA GLN A 186 18.44 16.44 -4.32
C GLN A 186 18.53 17.80 -3.64
N GLU A 187 18.64 17.84 -2.31
CA GLU A 187 18.67 19.07 -1.50
C GLU A 187 17.47 20.04 -1.73
N GLU A 188 16.41 19.56 -2.39
CA GLU A 188 15.22 20.36 -2.71
C GLU A 188 14.22 20.43 -1.55
N MET A 189 14.37 19.58 -0.53
CA MET A 189 13.46 19.46 0.62
C MET A 189 14.25 19.44 1.93
N PRO A 190 13.83 20.23 2.96
CA PRO A 190 14.45 20.18 4.27
C PRO A 190 14.40 18.78 4.90
N LEU A 191 15.45 18.39 5.64
CA LEU A 191 15.57 17.08 6.28
C LEU A 191 14.35 16.70 7.12
N ASP A 192 13.81 17.63 7.93
CA ASP A 192 12.63 17.38 8.75
C ASP A 192 11.36 17.09 7.91
N SER A 193 11.25 17.72 6.72
CA SER A 193 10.17 17.43 5.79
C SER A 193 10.35 16.07 5.11
N ILE A 194 11.59 15.69 4.75
CA ILE A 194 11.89 14.35 4.24
C ILE A 194 11.50 13.30 5.27
N LYS A 195 11.96 13.46 6.52
CA LYS A 195 11.63 12.54 7.62
C LYS A 195 10.13 12.41 7.85
N ALA A 196 9.41 13.53 7.88
CA ALA A 196 7.95 13.53 8.03
C ALA A 196 7.24 12.79 6.90
N ASN A 197 7.64 13.03 5.65
CA ASN A 197 7.02 12.38 4.49
C ASN A 197 7.31 10.87 4.45
N ILE A 198 8.55 10.45 4.72
CA ILE A 198 8.94 9.03 4.70
C ILE A 198 8.25 8.26 5.83
N THR A 199 8.12 8.83 7.02
CA THR A 199 7.37 8.18 8.13
C THR A 199 5.88 8.05 7.80
N GLU A 200 5.27 9.03 7.13
CA GLU A 200 3.87 8.94 6.66
C GLU A 200 3.71 7.93 5.52
N PHE A 201 4.70 7.78 4.62
CA PHE A 201 4.69 6.72 3.60
C PHE A 201 4.78 5.34 4.22
N THR A 202 5.60 5.16 5.25
CA THR A 202 5.68 3.90 5.99
C THR A 202 4.31 3.55 6.59
N ALA A 203 3.67 4.50 7.27
CA ALA A 203 2.35 4.29 7.86
C ALA A 203 1.26 4.02 6.81
N GLY A 204 1.33 4.69 5.66
CA GLY A 204 0.32 4.59 4.60
C GLY A 204 0.51 3.42 3.64
N GLY A 205 1.68 2.78 3.59
CA GLY A 205 2.04 1.79 2.56
C GLY A 205 1.76 0.33 2.93
N VAL A 206 1.50 0.02 4.19
CA VAL A 206 1.43 -1.36 4.69
C VAL A 206 0.05 -1.97 4.48
N ASP A 207 -0.92 -1.64 5.31
CA ASP A 207 -2.27 -2.23 5.26
C ASP A 207 -3.00 -1.92 3.95
N THR A 208 -2.81 -0.72 3.41
CA THR A 208 -3.45 -0.28 2.18
C THR A 208 -3.01 -1.08 0.95
N THR A 209 -1.91 -1.81 1.04
CA THR A 209 -1.39 -2.72 0.00
C THR A 209 -1.65 -4.19 0.36
N ALA A 210 -1.46 -4.57 1.62
CA ALA A 210 -1.66 -5.95 2.09
C ALA A 210 -3.12 -6.42 1.92
N ILE A 211 -4.09 -5.58 2.27
CA ILE A 211 -5.52 -5.93 2.20
C ILE A 211 -5.99 -6.14 0.76
N PRO A 212 -5.71 -5.25 -0.22
CA PRO A 212 -6.01 -5.53 -1.63
C PRO A 212 -5.35 -6.80 -2.16
N LEU A 213 -4.12 -7.10 -1.75
CA LEU A 213 -3.47 -8.37 -2.11
C LEU A 213 -4.26 -9.57 -1.57
N LEU A 214 -4.70 -9.53 -0.32
CA LEU A 214 -5.51 -10.59 0.29
C LEU A 214 -6.83 -10.81 -0.46
N PHE A 215 -7.56 -9.73 -0.77
CA PHE A 215 -8.78 -9.80 -1.57
C PHE A 215 -8.51 -10.31 -3.00
N THR A 216 -7.42 -9.87 -3.63
CA THR A 216 -7.07 -10.33 -4.99
C THR A 216 -6.75 -11.82 -5.01
N LEU A 217 -5.99 -12.33 -4.04
CA LEU A 217 -5.71 -13.76 -3.91
C LEU A 217 -6.98 -14.58 -3.70
N PHE A 218 -7.90 -14.07 -2.87
CA PHE A 218 -9.18 -14.70 -2.63
C PHE A 218 -10.05 -14.74 -3.90
N GLU A 219 -10.17 -13.64 -4.61
CA GLU A 219 -10.95 -13.59 -5.86
C GLU A 219 -10.33 -14.48 -6.96
N LEU A 220 -9.02 -14.54 -7.05
CA LEU A 220 -8.34 -15.44 -7.98
C LEU A 220 -8.54 -16.92 -7.60
N ALA A 221 -8.58 -17.23 -6.32
CA ALA A 221 -8.87 -18.59 -5.83
C ALA A 221 -10.31 -19.02 -6.12
N ARG A 222 -11.28 -18.08 -6.07
CA ARG A 222 -12.68 -18.32 -6.43
C ARG A 222 -12.91 -18.43 -7.93
N ASN A 223 -12.06 -17.80 -8.74
CA ASN A 223 -12.16 -17.69 -10.19
C ASN A 223 -10.98 -18.38 -10.89
N PRO A 224 -10.89 -19.73 -10.86
CA PRO A 224 -9.72 -20.45 -11.36
C PRO A 224 -9.46 -20.24 -12.87
N HIS A 225 -10.49 -19.92 -13.66
CA HIS A 225 -10.34 -19.58 -15.07
C HIS A 225 -9.58 -18.24 -15.26
N VAL A 226 -9.86 -17.23 -14.43
CA VAL A 226 -9.13 -15.96 -14.43
C VAL A 226 -7.68 -16.19 -13.99
N GLN A 227 -7.49 -16.98 -12.93
CA GLN A 227 -6.15 -17.34 -12.44
C GLN A 227 -5.31 -18.02 -13.53
N THR A 228 -5.91 -18.95 -14.31
CA THR A 228 -5.24 -19.63 -15.41
C THR A 228 -4.91 -18.65 -16.54
N ALA A 229 -5.85 -17.79 -16.95
CA ALA A 229 -5.63 -16.81 -17.99
C ALA A 229 -4.48 -15.83 -17.65
N ILE A 230 -4.40 -15.36 -16.40
CA ILE A 230 -3.30 -14.49 -15.93
C ILE A 230 -1.96 -15.26 -15.96
N ARG A 231 -1.96 -16.55 -15.59
CA ARG A 231 -0.74 -17.37 -15.63
C ARG A 231 -0.21 -17.49 -17.07
N GLU A 232 -1.08 -17.70 -18.05
CA GLU A 232 -0.69 -17.73 -19.45
C GLU A 232 -0.20 -16.35 -19.95
N GLU A 233 -0.82 -15.26 -19.49
CA GLU A 233 -0.34 -13.90 -19.77
C GLU A 233 1.10 -13.69 -19.24
N ILE A 234 1.39 -14.13 -17.99
CA ILE A 234 2.72 -14.05 -17.38
C ILE A 234 3.74 -14.84 -18.22
N LYS A 235 3.45 -16.09 -18.57
CA LYS A 235 4.32 -16.90 -19.42
C LYS A 235 4.59 -16.24 -20.77
N GLY A 236 3.56 -15.65 -21.39
CA GLY A 236 3.68 -14.93 -22.66
C GLY A 236 4.57 -13.70 -22.55
N ALA A 237 4.46 -12.91 -21.46
CA ALA A 237 5.30 -11.75 -21.23
C ALA A 237 6.77 -12.13 -20.97
N GLU A 238 7.02 -13.20 -20.23
CA GLU A 238 8.37 -13.72 -19.96
C GLU A 238 9.04 -14.28 -21.23
N SER A 239 8.28 -14.95 -22.10
CA SER A 239 8.80 -15.51 -23.37
C SER A 239 9.29 -14.45 -24.36
N GLN A 240 8.86 -13.18 -24.20
CA GLN A 240 9.36 -12.06 -25.00
C GLN A 240 10.81 -11.67 -24.65
N GLY A 241 11.40 -12.27 -23.61
CA GLY A 241 12.82 -12.17 -23.27
C GLY A 241 13.26 -10.80 -22.73
N SER A 242 12.34 -9.91 -22.39
CA SER A 242 12.70 -8.63 -21.78
C SER A 242 13.22 -8.83 -20.35
N ARG A 243 14.43 -8.32 -20.09
CA ARG A 243 15.02 -8.27 -18.74
C ARG A 243 14.59 -7.04 -17.95
N GLU A 244 13.91 -6.10 -18.57
CA GLU A 244 13.46 -4.86 -17.93
C GLU A 244 12.10 -5.09 -17.26
N LEU A 245 12.06 -5.09 -15.91
CA LEU A 245 10.86 -5.33 -15.13
C LEU A 245 9.69 -4.43 -15.53
N SER A 246 9.95 -3.16 -15.83
CA SER A 246 8.90 -2.23 -16.25
C SER A 246 8.20 -2.68 -17.55
N LYS A 247 8.93 -3.27 -18.48
CA LYS A 247 8.37 -3.80 -19.73
C LYS A 247 7.57 -5.07 -19.47
N VAL A 248 8.10 -5.98 -18.64
CA VAL A 248 7.37 -7.19 -18.23
C VAL A 248 6.03 -6.81 -17.60
N LEU A 249 6.01 -5.92 -16.61
CA LEU A 249 4.79 -5.49 -15.94
C LEU A 249 3.79 -4.77 -16.87
N ASN A 250 4.29 -4.02 -17.85
CA ASN A 250 3.43 -3.41 -18.88
C ASN A 250 2.79 -4.45 -19.81
N GLY A 251 3.39 -5.63 -19.96
CA GLY A 251 2.86 -6.75 -20.71
C GLY A 251 1.80 -7.58 -19.96
N LEU A 252 1.36 -7.16 -18.78
CA LEU A 252 0.40 -7.89 -17.92
C LEU A 252 -0.92 -7.09 -17.71
N PRO A 253 -1.65 -6.75 -18.78
CA PRO A 253 -2.87 -5.96 -18.67
C PRO A 253 -4.00 -6.69 -17.90
N LEU A 254 -4.13 -8.02 -18.03
CA LEU A 254 -5.14 -8.79 -17.31
C LEU A 254 -4.85 -8.87 -15.81
N LEU A 255 -3.59 -9.07 -15.44
CA LEU A 255 -3.16 -9.01 -14.03
C LEU A 255 -3.45 -7.63 -13.43
N LYS A 256 -3.13 -6.56 -14.16
CA LYS A 256 -3.47 -5.19 -13.77
C LYS A 256 -4.98 -4.99 -13.67
N GLY A 257 -5.74 -5.57 -14.59
CA GLY A 257 -7.20 -5.61 -14.56
C GLY A 257 -7.74 -6.30 -13.32
N ALA A 258 -7.14 -7.42 -12.91
CA ALA A 258 -7.51 -8.14 -11.68
C ALA A 258 -7.36 -7.29 -10.41
N ILE A 259 -6.25 -6.55 -10.29
CA ILE A 259 -6.03 -5.60 -9.18
C ILE A 259 -7.08 -4.47 -9.20
N LYS A 260 -7.34 -3.88 -10.38
CA LYS A 260 -8.37 -2.83 -10.52
C LYS A 260 -9.75 -3.34 -10.15
N GLU A 261 -10.08 -4.57 -10.55
CA GLU A 261 -11.39 -5.17 -10.27
C GLU A 261 -11.54 -5.48 -8.77
N THR A 262 -10.48 -5.95 -8.13
CA THR A 262 -10.44 -6.09 -6.68
C THR A 262 -10.68 -4.75 -5.99
N LEU A 263 -9.98 -3.70 -6.40
CA LEU A 263 -10.12 -2.36 -5.82
C LEU A 263 -11.47 -1.70 -6.13
N ARG A 264 -12.16 -2.10 -7.20
CA ARG A 264 -13.54 -1.71 -7.49
C ARG A 264 -14.51 -2.32 -6.49
N LEU A 265 -14.39 -3.63 -6.25
CA LEU A 265 -15.26 -4.36 -5.31
C LEU A 265 -14.91 -4.06 -3.85
N TYR A 266 -13.63 -3.94 -3.54
CA TYR A 266 -13.10 -3.78 -2.19
C TYR A 266 -12.15 -2.56 -2.13
N PRO A 267 -12.66 -1.33 -2.32
CA PRO A 267 -11.83 -0.14 -2.22
C PRO A 267 -11.34 0.05 -0.78
N VAL A 268 -10.05 0.24 -0.60
CA VAL A 268 -9.44 0.46 0.72
C VAL A 268 -10.09 1.65 1.43
N GLY A 269 -10.17 2.80 0.73
CA GLY A 269 -10.96 3.94 1.15
C GLY A 269 -12.34 3.88 0.52
N ILE A 270 -13.38 3.73 1.33
CA ILE A 270 -14.77 3.64 0.83
C ILE A 270 -15.30 4.96 0.28
N THR A 271 -14.66 6.08 0.64
CA THR A 271 -15.00 7.43 0.16
C THR A 271 -13.77 8.26 -0.13
N VAL A 272 -13.91 9.21 -1.05
CA VAL A 272 -12.97 10.32 -1.25
C VAL A 272 -13.65 11.62 -0.84
N GLN A 273 -12.97 12.43 -0.03
CA GLN A 273 -13.54 13.64 0.56
C GLN A 273 -12.83 14.89 0.04
N ARG A 274 -13.61 15.94 -0.23
CA ARG A 274 -13.11 17.26 -0.64
C ARG A 274 -13.95 18.38 -0.02
N TYR A 275 -13.29 19.50 0.25
CA TYR A 275 -13.92 20.76 0.60
C TYR A 275 -13.71 21.73 -0.57
N PRO A 276 -14.76 22.14 -1.30
CA PRO A 276 -14.63 23.17 -2.33
C PRO A 276 -14.09 24.47 -1.70
N THR A 277 -13.14 25.11 -2.36
CA THR A 277 -12.58 26.40 -1.91
C THR A 277 -13.41 27.60 -2.36
N ARG A 278 -14.37 27.39 -3.23
CA ARG A 278 -15.36 28.35 -3.72
C ARG A 278 -16.70 27.64 -3.90
N ASP A 279 -17.77 28.42 -3.99
CA ASP A 279 -19.08 27.89 -4.30
C ASP A 279 -19.08 27.18 -5.66
N VAL A 280 -19.72 26.02 -5.72
CA VAL A 280 -19.81 25.20 -6.93
C VAL A 280 -21.24 24.71 -7.13
N VAL A 281 -21.61 24.46 -8.37
CA VAL A 281 -22.89 23.80 -8.71
C VAL A 281 -22.55 22.40 -9.20
N LEU A 282 -23.07 21.38 -8.49
CA LEU A 282 -22.94 19.98 -8.88
C LEU A 282 -24.31 19.49 -9.34
N GLN A 283 -24.44 19.19 -10.63
CA GLN A 283 -25.74 19.00 -11.29
C GLN A 283 -26.66 20.22 -11.03
N ASN A 284 -27.73 20.02 -10.27
CA ASN A 284 -28.68 21.09 -9.95
C ASN A 284 -28.57 21.58 -8.49
N TYR A 285 -27.52 21.17 -7.76
CA TYR A 285 -27.34 21.52 -6.35
C TYR A 285 -26.26 22.58 -6.18
N TYR A 286 -26.62 23.66 -5.50
CA TYR A 286 -25.66 24.66 -5.05
C TYR A 286 -24.93 24.15 -3.81
N VAL A 287 -23.62 24.12 -3.89
CA VAL A 287 -22.74 23.63 -2.82
C VAL A 287 -21.83 24.77 -2.39
N PRO A 288 -22.06 25.37 -1.20
CA PRO A 288 -21.22 26.45 -0.67
C PRO A 288 -19.77 26.02 -0.47
N ALA A 289 -18.86 26.99 -0.55
CA ALA A 289 -17.46 26.78 -0.16
C ALA A 289 -17.35 26.20 1.27
N GLY A 290 -16.40 25.30 1.48
CA GLY A 290 -16.20 24.66 2.77
C GLY A 290 -17.21 23.54 3.12
N THR A 291 -18.16 23.23 2.25
CA THR A 291 -19.05 22.07 2.43
C THR A 291 -18.29 20.77 2.23
N LEU A 292 -18.43 19.79 3.13
CA LEU A 292 -17.83 18.47 2.93
C LEU A 292 -18.54 17.71 1.81
N CYS A 293 -17.83 17.51 0.70
CA CYS A 293 -18.27 16.67 -0.40
C CYS A 293 -17.62 15.30 -0.30
N GLN A 294 -18.42 14.24 -0.40
CA GLN A 294 -17.94 12.85 -0.37
C GLN A 294 -18.35 12.12 -1.65
N VAL A 295 -17.39 11.46 -2.29
CA VAL A 295 -17.64 10.52 -3.39
C VAL A 295 -17.57 9.11 -2.83
N GLY A 296 -18.67 8.37 -2.87
CA GLY A 296 -18.79 7.01 -2.37
C GLY A 296 -18.18 5.99 -3.34
N LEU A 297 -16.93 5.64 -3.17
CA LEU A 297 -16.22 4.70 -4.06
C LEU A 297 -16.81 3.29 -3.98
N TYR A 298 -17.16 2.84 -2.77
CA TYR A 298 -17.77 1.53 -2.57
C TYR A 298 -19.13 1.39 -3.30
N SER A 299 -19.98 2.38 -3.16
CA SER A 299 -21.29 2.42 -3.83
C SER A 299 -21.15 2.58 -5.34
N LEU A 300 -20.23 3.46 -5.79
CA LEU A 300 -19.96 3.67 -7.21
C LEU A 300 -19.48 2.37 -7.88
N GLY A 301 -18.56 1.65 -7.23
CA GLY A 301 -18.03 0.39 -7.74
C GLY A 301 -19.07 -0.71 -7.89
N ARG A 302 -20.20 -0.61 -7.20
CA ARG A 302 -21.34 -1.57 -7.23
C ARG A 302 -22.58 -1.04 -7.91
N SER A 303 -22.52 0.14 -8.54
CA SER A 303 -23.64 0.71 -9.24
C SER A 303 -23.88 0.03 -10.60
N PRO A 304 -25.07 -0.51 -10.87
CA PRO A 304 -25.43 -1.06 -12.18
C PRO A 304 -25.49 0.00 -13.27
N GLU A 305 -25.65 1.28 -12.91
CA GLU A 305 -25.61 2.39 -13.86
C GLU A 305 -24.19 2.66 -14.40
N VAL A 306 -23.16 2.24 -13.65
CA VAL A 306 -21.75 2.46 -14.00
C VAL A 306 -21.07 1.19 -14.51
N PHE A 307 -21.39 0.05 -13.92
CA PHE A 307 -20.81 -1.26 -14.24
C PHE A 307 -21.90 -2.28 -14.54
N SER A 308 -21.80 -2.96 -15.68
CA SER A 308 -22.62 -4.14 -15.97
C SER A 308 -22.22 -5.27 -15.01
N ASP A 309 -23.21 -6.01 -14.49
CA ASP A 309 -23.01 -7.10 -13.52
C ASP A 309 -22.04 -6.68 -12.39
N PRO A 310 -22.40 -5.64 -11.60
CA PRO A 310 -21.43 -4.98 -10.70
C PRO A 310 -20.89 -5.89 -9.60
N GLU A 311 -21.62 -6.93 -9.20
CA GLU A 311 -21.15 -7.87 -8.16
C GLU A 311 -20.25 -8.99 -8.72
N ARG A 312 -20.17 -9.14 -10.06
CA ARG A 312 -19.31 -10.11 -10.70
C ARG A 312 -17.87 -9.63 -10.74
N TYR A 313 -16.93 -10.47 -10.31
CA TYR A 313 -15.50 -10.26 -10.48
C TYR A 313 -15.09 -10.54 -11.92
N ASP A 314 -14.82 -9.51 -12.70
CA ASP A 314 -14.48 -9.62 -14.13
C ASP A 314 -13.33 -8.66 -14.51
N PRO A 315 -12.07 -9.11 -14.39
CA PRO A 315 -10.91 -8.32 -14.79
C PRO A 315 -10.88 -7.91 -16.25
N GLN A 316 -11.59 -8.63 -17.13
CA GLN A 316 -11.59 -8.32 -18.57
C GLN A 316 -12.26 -6.99 -18.90
N ARG A 317 -13.17 -6.49 -18.03
CA ARG A 317 -13.77 -5.16 -18.18
C ARG A 317 -12.76 -4.02 -18.28
N TRP A 318 -11.54 -4.23 -17.78
CA TRP A 318 -10.46 -3.24 -17.77
C TRP A 318 -9.54 -3.31 -18.99
N LEU A 319 -9.78 -4.27 -19.92
CA LEU A 319 -9.01 -4.42 -21.15
C LEU A 319 -9.59 -3.62 -22.32
N SER A 320 -10.87 -3.22 -22.25
CA SER A 320 -11.50 -2.39 -23.26
C SER A 320 -10.88 -0.99 -23.29
N LYS A 321 -10.82 -0.40 -24.50
CA LYS A 321 -10.34 0.99 -24.69
C LYS A 321 -11.36 2.06 -24.33
N ASP A 322 -12.57 1.67 -23.88
CA ASP A 322 -13.55 2.61 -23.39
C ASP A 322 -12.96 3.44 -22.24
N ASP A 323 -13.36 4.72 -22.15
CA ASP A 323 -12.81 5.64 -21.16
C ASP A 323 -13.17 5.23 -19.73
N ASN A 324 -12.40 4.27 -19.22
CA ASN A 324 -12.52 3.74 -17.86
C ASN A 324 -11.74 4.58 -16.83
N SER A 325 -11.15 5.71 -17.23
CA SER A 325 -10.28 6.52 -16.36
C SER A 325 -11.01 7.04 -15.12
N PHE A 326 -12.27 7.47 -15.27
CA PHE A 326 -13.11 7.91 -14.15
C PHE A 326 -13.84 6.78 -13.43
N LYS A 327 -13.71 5.53 -13.87
CA LYS A 327 -14.25 4.35 -13.18
C LYS A 327 -13.26 3.75 -12.20
N ALA A 328 -11.95 3.91 -12.44
CA ALA A 328 -10.87 3.37 -11.59
C ALA A 328 -10.38 4.42 -10.58
N LEU A 329 -11.21 4.77 -9.59
CA LEU A 329 -10.94 5.86 -8.64
C LEU A 329 -10.37 5.41 -7.29
N ALA A 330 -9.99 4.15 -7.13
CA ALA A 330 -9.49 3.62 -5.85
C ALA A 330 -8.28 4.39 -5.30
N PHE A 331 -7.44 4.94 -6.17
CA PHE A 331 -6.30 5.80 -5.81
C PHE A 331 -6.63 7.31 -5.86
N GLY A 332 -7.88 7.66 -6.04
CA GLY A 332 -8.31 9.04 -6.26
C GLY A 332 -7.94 9.56 -7.65
N PHE A 333 -8.14 10.87 -7.86
CA PHE A 333 -7.89 11.55 -9.14
C PHE A 333 -7.31 12.97 -8.90
N GLY A 334 -6.60 13.48 -9.91
CA GLY A 334 -6.05 14.84 -9.89
C GLY A 334 -4.80 15.00 -9.01
N SER A 335 -4.49 16.22 -8.63
CA SER A 335 -3.27 16.55 -7.87
C SER A 335 -3.19 15.85 -6.51
N ARG A 336 -4.33 15.54 -5.89
CA ARG A 336 -4.47 14.85 -4.61
C ARG A 336 -4.64 13.33 -4.73
N GLN A 337 -4.43 12.72 -5.91
CA GLN A 337 -4.38 11.26 -6.04
C GLN A 337 -3.34 10.66 -5.10
N CYS A 338 -3.51 9.38 -4.75
CA CYS A 338 -2.57 8.67 -3.89
C CYS A 338 -1.12 8.83 -4.40
N ILE A 339 -0.23 9.30 -3.55
CA ILE A 339 1.19 9.45 -3.92
C ILE A 339 1.89 8.09 -4.02
N GLY A 340 1.50 7.13 -3.18
CA GLY A 340 2.03 5.77 -3.19
C GLY A 340 1.49 4.87 -4.32
N ARG A 341 0.63 5.40 -5.21
CA ARG A 341 -0.04 4.60 -6.24
C ARG A 341 0.92 3.74 -7.06
N ARG A 342 2.00 4.31 -7.56
CA ARG A 342 2.95 3.58 -8.41
C ARG A 342 3.72 2.52 -7.64
N LEU A 343 4.08 2.82 -6.39
CA LEU A 343 4.72 1.88 -5.49
C LEU A 343 3.78 0.71 -5.21
N ALA A 344 2.55 0.98 -4.77
CA ALA A 344 1.55 -0.04 -4.47
C ALA A 344 1.15 -0.89 -5.69
N GLU A 345 0.89 -0.26 -6.85
CA GLU A 345 0.58 -0.99 -8.10
C GLU A 345 1.74 -1.93 -8.49
N SER A 346 2.98 -1.46 -8.41
CA SER A 346 4.16 -2.26 -8.75
C SER A 346 4.38 -3.41 -7.77
N GLU A 347 4.24 -3.13 -6.48
CA GLU A 347 4.36 -4.11 -5.40
C GLU A 347 3.33 -5.23 -5.56
N MET A 348 2.05 -4.88 -5.75
CA MET A 348 0.99 -5.86 -5.96
C MET A 348 1.19 -6.67 -7.24
N MET A 349 1.58 -6.04 -8.34
CA MET A 349 1.82 -6.74 -9.61
C MET A 349 2.98 -7.72 -9.51
N LEU A 350 4.12 -7.32 -8.93
CA LEU A 350 5.29 -8.19 -8.75
C LEU A 350 4.97 -9.36 -7.83
N PHE A 351 4.32 -9.09 -6.70
CA PHE A 351 3.89 -10.12 -5.78
C PHE A 351 3.00 -11.16 -6.48
N LEU A 352 1.92 -10.73 -7.11
CA LEU A 352 0.97 -11.63 -7.76
C LEU A 352 1.59 -12.36 -8.96
N MET A 353 2.46 -11.71 -9.73
CA MET A 353 3.20 -12.35 -10.83
C MET A 353 4.02 -13.52 -10.31
N HIS A 354 4.81 -13.33 -9.24
CA HIS A 354 5.64 -14.40 -8.68
C HIS A 354 4.79 -15.49 -8.01
N ILE A 355 3.73 -15.13 -7.29
CA ILE A 355 2.83 -16.11 -6.67
C ILE A 355 2.14 -16.98 -7.72
N LEU A 356 1.54 -16.38 -8.75
CA LEU A 356 0.79 -17.12 -9.77
C LEU A 356 1.68 -17.96 -10.69
N ARG A 357 2.94 -17.60 -10.83
CA ARG A 357 3.94 -18.41 -11.54
C ARG A 357 4.30 -19.68 -10.78
N ASN A 358 4.34 -19.61 -9.45
CA ASN A 358 4.86 -20.69 -8.60
C ASN A 358 3.75 -21.52 -7.92
N PHE A 359 2.55 -20.98 -7.77
CA PHE A 359 1.48 -21.64 -7.03
C PHE A 359 0.14 -21.60 -7.75
N LYS A 360 -0.59 -22.72 -7.63
CA LYS A 360 -2.03 -22.74 -7.80
C LYS A 360 -2.68 -22.37 -6.45
N ILE A 361 -3.65 -21.46 -6.50
CA ILE A 361 -4.35 -20.96 -5.31
C ILE A 361 -5.78 -21.48 -5.32
N ASP A 362 -6.20 -22.06 -4.21
CA ASP A 362 -7.57 -22.45 -3.96
C ASP A 362 -8.08 -21.81 -2.67
N THR A 363 -9.38 -21.71 -2.49
CA THR A 363 -10.01 -21.26 -1.24
C THR A 363 -10.87 -22.34 -0.63
N VAL A 364 -10.90 -22.38 0.71
CA VAL A 364 -11.72 -23.31 1.48
C VAL A 364 -13.21 -23.00 1.31
N SER A 365 -13.58 -21.73 1.21
CA SER A 365 -14.95 -21.27 1.01
C SER A 365 -15.04 -20.37 -0.21
N LYS A 366 -16.05 -20.61 -1.05
CA LYS A 366 -16.38 -19.76 -2.20
C LYS A 366 -17.43 -18.70 -1.88
N ALA A 367 -17.94 -18.66 -0.66
CA ALA A 367 -18.90 -17.65 -0.22
C ALA A 367 -18.25 -16.25 -0.22
N ASP A 368 -19.06 -15.22 -0.42
CA ASP A 368 -18.59 -13.83 -0.37
C ASP A 368 -18.01 -13.49 0.99
N LEU A 369 -16.92 -12.74 0.99
CA LEU A 369 -16.31 -12.24 2.22
C LEU A 369 -17.17 -11.13 2.80
N LYS A 370 -17.55 -11.29 4.05
CA LYS A 370 -18.09 -10.17 4.82
C LYS A 370 -16.96 -9.16 5.08
N THR A 371 -17.28 -7.90 4.87
CA THR A 371 -16.33 -6.80 5.06
C THR A 371 -16.76 -5.91 6.21
N VAL A 372 -15.77 -5.35 6.90
CA VAL A 372 -15.93 -4.35 7.94
C VAL A 372 -15.12 -3.10 7.59
N TYR A 373 -15.62 -1.96 8.02
CA TYR A 373 -14.89 -0.71 7.85
C TYR A 373 -14.25 -0.29 9.18
N GLY A 374 -12.93 -0.43 9.24
CA GLY A 374 -12.14 -0.05 10.38
C GLY A 374 -11.05 0.96 9.99
N PHE A 375 -11.43 2.20 9.62
CA PHE A 375 -10.61 3.21 8.97
C PHE A 375 -10.31 2.89 7.49
N ILE A 376 -10.10 1.62 7.15
CA ILE A 376 -10.03 1.06 5.80
C ILE A 376 -10.99 -0.12 5.70
N LEU A 377 -11.40 -0.47 4.49
CA LEU A 377 -12.24 -1.65 4.25
C LEU A 377 -11.36 -2.90 4.34
N MET A 378 -11.78 -3.85 5.17
CA MET A 378 -11.05 -5.10 5.40
C MET A 378 -12.03 -6.28 5.53
N PRO A 379 -11.60 -7.52 5.34
CA PRO A 379 -12.45 -8.67 5.62
C PRO A 379 -12.74 -8.75 7.13
N GLU A 380 -13.98 -9.11 7.49
CA GLU A 380 -14.34 -9.37 8.91
C GLU A 380 -13.50 -10.51 9.49
N LYS A 381 -13.26 -11.53 8.66
CA LYS A 381 -12.34 -12.64 8.94
C LYS A 381 -11.50 -12.91 7.71
N PRO A 382 -10.18 -13.00 7.85
CA PRO A 382 -9.31 -13.32 6.74
C PRO A 382 -9.68 -14.68 6.12
N PRO A 383 -9.69 -14.81 4.78
CA PRO A 383 -9.98 -16.08 4.13
C PRO A 383 -8.82 -17.07 4.30
N LEU A 384 -9.15 -18.35 4.42
CA LEU A 384 -8.17 -19.42 4.34
C LEU A 384 -7.89 -19.74 2.87
N LEU A 385 -6.64 -19.60 2.46
CA LEU A 385 -6.15 -19.86 1.12
C LEU A 385 -5.23 -21.08 1.11
N THR A 386 -5.37 -21.91 0.08
CA THR A 386 -4.52 -23.10 -0.09
C THR A 386 -3.60 -22.89 -1.28
N PHE A 387 -2.30 -22.98 -1.02
CA PHE A 387 -1.23 -22.87 -2.01
C PHE A 387 -0.69 -24.25 -2.36
N ARG A 388 -0.68 -24.58 -3.65
CA ARG A 388 -0.07 -25.79 -4.20
C ARG A 388 1.00 -25.39 -5.21
N PRO A 389 2.26 -25.82 -5.03
CA PRO A 389 3.30 -25.57 -6.02
C PRO A 389 2.88 -26.07 -7.39
N ILE A 390 3.30 -25.38 -8.43
CA ILE A 390 3.17 -25.78 -9.82
C ILE A 390 4.52 -26.41 -10.21
N ASP A 391 4.46 -27.63 -10.76
CA ASP A 391 5.63 -28.37 -11.26
C ASP A 391 6.20 -27.72 -12.53
#